data_8c7e4858895a7f88464d065a6f89db4a
#
_entry.id   8c7e4858895a7f88464d065a6f89db4a
#
_cell.length_a   1.000
_cell.length_b   1.000
_cell.length_c   1.000
_cell.angle_alpha   90.00
_cell.angle_beta   90.00
_cell.angle_gamma   90.00
#
_symmetry.space_group_name_H-M   'P 1'
#
loop_
_entity.id
_entity.type
_entity.pdbx_description
1 polymer ?
#
loop_
_entity_poly.entity_id
_entity_poly.type
_entity_poly.pdbx_seq_one_letter_code
_entity_poly.pdbx_strand_id
1 'polypeptide(L)'
;LERRIVLNGKEQKSRELFMDYSLPCSYQDYCWEYEKKITQETIAGYCMTDNCEKLRKRFENGETNMSVEYCAREDDGSIRWVQKTVLMTRMVVFDTEILAEIPMIYAIILLQDTTQRHERDEQEQARLQAAFNEMRAESRAKTNFLSRMSHDIRTPLNGIIGLLKIDETHFEDKALIRENHKKMKIAADYLLSLINDVLQMSKI
;
A
#
# COMPACT_ATOMS: atom_id res chain seq x y z
N LEU A 1 -38.13 -14.63 17.15
CA LEU A 1 -36.88 -14.66 16.35
C LEU A 1 -35.72 -14.64 17.31
N GLU A 2 -35.15 -15.81 17.64
CA GLU A 2 -33.87 -15.88 18.36
C GLU A 2 -32.77 -15.32 17.48
N ARG A 3 -32.14 -14.30 17.94
CA ARG A 3 -31.04 -13.63 17.23
C ARG A 3 -29.73 -13.99 17.92
N ARG A 4 -28.92 -14.82 17.29
CA ARG A 4 -27.58 -15.14 17.78
C ARG A 4 -26.56 -14.38 16.95
N ILE A 5 -25.82 -13.49 17.58
CA ILE A 5 -24.59 -12.95 17.06
C ILE A 5 -23.48 -13.85 17.59
N VAL A 6 -22.85 -14.64 16.72
CA VAL A 6 -21.74 -15.54 17.10
C VAL A 6 -20.44 -14.87 16.69
N LEU A 7 -19.61 -14.54 17.67
CA LEU A 7 -18.27 -14.00 17.47
C LEU A 7 -17.22 -15.04 17.84
N ASN A 8 -16.43 -15.48 16.87
CA ASN A 8 -15.19 -16.29 17.00
C ASN A 8 -15.15 -17.29 18.18
N GLY A 9 -16.24 -18.02 18.45
CA GLY A 9 -16.26 -19.14 19.38
C GLY A 9 -16.01 -18.82 20.86
N LYS A 10 -15.95 -17.55 21.27
CA LYS A 10 -15.81 -17.12 22.68
C LYS A 10 -16.87 -16.08 23.01
N GLU A 11 -17.94 -16.50 23.64
CA GLU A 11 -19.06 -15.64 24.07
C GLU A 11 -18.66 -14.46 24.95
N GLN A 12 -17.56 -14.55 25.69
CA GLN A 12 -17.11 -13.51 26.62
C GLN A 12 -16.44 -12.28 25.98
N LYS A 13 -15.78 -12.43 24.82
CA LYS A 13 -15.16 -11.29 24.11
C LYS A 13 -16.12 -10.48 23.24
N SER A 14 -17.29 -11.01 22.96
CA SER A 14 -18.30 -10.33 22.14
C SER A 14 -18.98 -9.17 22.87
N ARG A 15 -18.99 -9.16 24.20
CA ARG A 15 -19.55 -8.06 25.00
C ARG A 15 -18.71 -6.78 24.96
N GLU A 16 -17.40 -6.89 24.73
CA GLU A 16 -16.52 -5.72 24.66
C GLU A 16 -16.53 -5.03 23.29
N LEU A 17 -16.94 -5.74 22.22
CA LEU A 17 -17.03 -5.18 20.85
C LEU A 17 -18.34 -4.44 20.60
N PHE A 18 -19.34 -4.63 21.43
CA PHE A 18 -20.68 -4.07 21.24
C PHE A 18 -21.12 -3.36 22.50
N MET A 19 -21.70 -2.18 22.30
CA MET A 19 -22.41 -1.48 23.35
C MET A 19 -23.34 -2.45 24.10
N ASP A 20 -23.47 -2.26 25.39
CA ASP A 20 -24.34 -3.04 26.30
C ASP A 20 -25.82 -2.83 25.92
N TYR A 21 -26.21 -3.38 24.76
CA TYR A 21 -27.63 -3.44 24.43
C TYR A 21 -28.25 -4.59 25.20
N SER A 22 -29.24 -4.25 26.02
CA SER A 22 -30.13 -5.26 26.56
C SER A 22 -30.79 -6.00 25.40
N LEU A 23 -30.30 -7.19 25.07
CA LEU A 23 -30.93 -8.06 24.07
C LEU A 23 -32.30 -8.52 24.66
N PRO A 24 -33.36 -8.53 23.83
CA PRO A 24 -33.40 -8.48 22.38
C PRO A 24 -33.71 -7.06 21.80
N CYS A 25 -32.76 -6.44 21.14
CA CYS A 25 -33.01 -5.25 20.30
C CYS A 25 -33.35 -5.65 18.86
N SER A 26 -33.98 -4.77 18.09
CA SER A 26 -34.17 -5.03 16.65
C SER A 26 -32.84 -4.86 15.92
N TYR A 27 -32.59 -5.69 14.88
CA TYR A 27 -31.39 -5.54 14.06
C TYR A 27 -31.26 -4.12 13.47
N GLN A 28 -32.39 -3.51 13.15
CA GLN A 28 -32.45 -2.16 12.62
C GLN A 28 -31.97 -1.11 13.65
N ASP A 29 -32.41 -1.26 14.91
CA ASP A 29 -32.03 -0.35 16.00
C ASP A 29 -30.53 -0.47 16.28
N TYR A 30 -30.01 -1.72 16.31
CA TYR A 30 -28.57 -1.97 16.42
C TYR A 30 -27.79 -1.29 15.30
N CYS A 31 -28.19 -1.48 14.05
CA CYS A 31 -27.48 -0.89 12.91
C CYS A 31 -27.52 0.64 12.95
N TRP A 32 -28.63 1.23 13.32
CA TRP A 32 -28.80 2.68 13.40
C TRP A 32 -27.91 3.32 14.48
N GLU A 33 -27.83 2.70 15.64
CA GLU A 33 -26.93 3.18 16.71
C GLU A 33 -25.45 3.02 16.34
N TYR A 34 -25.11 1.90 15.73
CA TYR A 34 -23.72 1.62 15.34
C TYR A 34 -23.25 2.48 14.19
N GLU A 35 -24.13 2.86 13.27
CA GLU A 35 -23.85 3.75 12.14
C GLU A 35 -23.21 5.08 12.56
N LYS A 36 -23.60 5.62 13.72
CA LYS A 36 -23.03 6.86 14.28
C LYS A 36 -21.53 6.78 14.56
N LYS A 37 -21.01 5.58 14.76
CA LYS A 37 -19.59 5.31 15.02
C LYS A 37 -18.79 5.07 13.75
N ILE A 38 -19.46 4.80 12.61
CA ILE A 38 -18.79 4.49 11.35
C ILE A 38 -18.17 5.77 10.76
N THR A 39 -16.95 5.65 10.26
CA THR A 39 -16.29 6.76 9.57
C THR A 39 -16.94 7.05 8.22
N GLN A 40 -16.96 8.31 7.81
CA GLN A 40 -17.60 8.73 6.55
C GLN A 40 -17.01 8.03 5.31
N GLU A 41 -15.73 7.67 5.37
CA GLU A 41 -15.01 7.00 4.28
C GLU A 41 -15.53 5.58 4.02
N THR A 42 -16.00 4.89 5.07
CA THR A 42 -16.43 3.49 4.99
C THR A 42 -17.94 3.30 5.14
N ILE A 43 -18.71 4.37 5.42
CA ILE A 43 -20.15 4.31 5.67
C ILE A 43 -20.93 3.71 4.50
N ALA A 44 -20.53 4.00 3.26
CA ALA A 44 -21.19 3.46 2.07
C ALA A 44 -21.14 1.92 2.03
N GLY A 45 -20.02 1.32 2.42
CA GLY A 45 -19.88 -0.13 2.56
C GLY A 45 -20.76 -0.69 3.67
N TYR A 46 -20.76 -0.05 4.83
CA TYR A 46 -21.59 -0.45 5.96
C TYR A 46 -23.08 -0.46 5.61
N CYS A 47 -23.57 0.59 4.94
CA CYS A 47 -24.98 0.74 4.53
C CYS A 47 -25.46 -0.30 3.50
N MET A 48 -24.58 -1.12 2.96
CA MET A 48 -24.97 -2.27 2.13
C MET A 48 -25.59 -3.40 2.94
N THR A 49 -25.31 -3.47 4.24
CA THR A 49 -25.73 -4.55 5.15
C THR A 49 -26.40 -4.05 6.43
N ASP A 50 -26.83 -2.80 6.48
CA ASP A 50 -27.41 -2.14 7.66
C ASP A 50 -28.92 -2.36 7.84
N ASN A 51 -29.61 -2.88 6.82
CA ASN A 51 -31.05 -2.95 6.75
C ASN A 51 -31.57 -4.34 6.35
N CYS A 52 -32.52 -4.88 7.13
CA CYS A 52 -33.12 -6.18 6.86
C CYS A 52 -33.79 -6.29 5.50
N GLU A 53 -34.41 -5.20 5.01
CA GLU A 53 -35.08 -5.21 3.72
C GLU A 53 -34.08 -5.26 2.56
N LYS A 54 -32.96 -4.54 2.68
CA LYS A 54 -31.86 -4.63 1.71
C LYS A 54 -31.29 -6.05 1.66
N LEU A 55 -31.02 -6.65 2.84
CA LEU A 55 -30.52 -8.02 2.95
C LEU A 55 -31.49 -9.02 2.32
N ARG A 56 -32.80 -8.88 2.58
CA ARG A 56 -33.84 -9.74 2.00
C ARG A 56 -33.82 -9.65 0.46
N LYS A 57 -33.83 -8.43 -0.11
CA LYS A 57 -33.80 -8.23 -1.56
C LYS A 57 -32.57 -8.87 -2.21
N ARG A 58 -31.42 -8.73 -1.59
CA ARG A 58 -30.17 -9.35 -2.09
C ARG A 58 -30.24 -10.88 -2.02
N PHE A 59 -30.79 -11.43 -0.93
CA PHE A 59 -31.00 -12.87 -0.82
C PHE A 59 -31.97 -13.40 -1.88
N GLU A 60 -33.06 -12.69 -2.16
CA GLU A 60 -34.00 -13.03 -3.21
C GLU A 60 -33.38 -12.99 -4.61
N ASN A 61 -32.34 -12.16 -4.80
CA ASN A 61 -31.52 -12.10 -6.01
C ASN A 61 -30.41 -13.19 -6.05
N GLY A 62 -30.36 -14.07 -5.05
CA GLY A 62 -29.41 -15.20 -5.01
C GLY A 62 -28.11 -14.95 -4.25
N GLU A 63 -27.95 -13.78 -3.60
CA GLU A 63 -26.79 -13.46 -2.79
C GLU A 63 -26.94 -14.07 -1.38
N THR A 64 -26.27 -15.19 -1.12
CA THR A 64 -26.33 -15.88 0.18
C THR A 64 -25.21 -15.50 1.14
N ASN A 65 -24.15 -14.84 0.64
CA ASN A 65 -22.99 -14.41 1.40
C ASN A 65 -22.61 -12.98 0.99
N MET A 66 -22.50 -12.10 1.97
CA MET A 66 -22.08 -10.72 1.78
C MET A 66 -21.01 -10.39 2.80
N SER A 67 -19.93 -9.74 2.37
CA SER A 67 -18.88 -9.26 3.27
C SER A 67 -18.62 -7.79 2.98
N VAL A 68 -18.57 -6.99 4.04
CA VAL A 68 -18.22 -5.57 3.99
C VAL A 68 -17.18 -5.29 5.06
N GLU A 69 -16.27 -4.39 4.76
CA GLU A 69 -15.28 -3.91 5.72
C GLU A 69 -15.52 -2.42 5.97
N TYR A 70 -15.45 -2.03 7.22
CA TYR A 70 -15.67 -0.65 7.62
C TYR A 70 -14.82 -0.29 8.83
N CYS A 71 -14.66 0.99 9.01
CA CYS A 71 -13.89 1.58 10.10
C CYS A 71 -14.84 2.25 11.08
N ALA A 72 -14.78 1.87 12.35
CA ALA A 72 -15.57 2.46 13.42
C ALA A 72 -14.66 3.20 14.41
N ARG A 73 -15.17 4.30 14.94
CA ARG A 73 -14.53 5.04 16.02
C ARG A 73 -15.12 4.59 17.35
N GLU A 74 -14.28 4.10 18.23
CA GLU A 74 -14.65 3.71 19.57
C GLU A 74 -14.83 4.93 20.50
N ASP A 75 -15.43 4.72 21.66
CA ASP A 75 -15.73 5.80 22.62
C ASP A 75 -14.46 6.45 23.22
N ASP A 76 -13.34 5.73 23.23
CA ASP A 76 -12.02 6.23 23.62
C ASP A 76 -11.30 7.01 22.51
N GLY A 77 -11.94 7.13 21.32
CA GLY A 77 -11.38 7.80 20.15
C GLY A 77 -10.50 6.91 19.27
N SER A 78 -10.23 5.67 19.67
CA SER A 78 -9.49 4.70 18.85
C SER A 78 -10.28 4.32 17.59
N ILE A 79 -9.56 3.87 16.57
CA ILE A 79 -10.14 3.42 15.30
C ILE A 79 -10.03 1.91 15.25
N ARG A 80 -11.14 1.26 14.92
CA ARG A 80 -11.23 -0.19 14.74
C ARG A 80 -11.73 -0.54 13.37
N TRP A 81 -11.02 -1.43 12.69
CA TRP A 81 -11.46 -2.02 11.44
C TRP A 81 -12.23 -3.29 11.70
N VAL A 82 -13.41 -3.39 11.12
CA VAL A 82 -14.33 -4.52 11.30
C VAL A 82 -14.75 -5.07 9.95
N GLN A 83 -14.50 -6.36 9.75
CA GLN A 83 -15.09 -7.12 8.65
C GLN A 83 -16.41 -7.73 9.12
N LYS A 84 -17.51 -7.32 8.50
CA LYS A 84 -18.85 -7.85 8.72
C LYS A 84 -19.22 -8.80 7.58
N THR A 85 -19.45 -10.06 7.92
CA THR A 85 -19.92 -11.07 6.96
C THR A 85 -21.33 -11.49 7.34
N VAL A 86 -22.23 -11.42 6.38
CA VAL A 86 -23.64 -11.81 6.53
C VAL A 86 -23.87 -13.06 5.69
N LEU A 87 -24.17 -14.18 6.35
CA LEU A 87 -24.52 -15.45 5.72
C LEU A 87 -26.03 -15.63 5.84
N MET A 88 -26.72 -15.86 4.71
CA MET A 88 -28.16 -16.03 4.71
C MET A 88 -28.56 -17.39 4.17
N THR A 89 -29.59 -17.98 4.81
CA THR A 89 -30.17 -19.25 4.39
C THR A 89 -31.67 -19.26 4.59
N ARG A 90 -32.38 -20.10 3.85
CA ARG A 90 -33.81 -20.33 4.04
C ARG A 90 -33.98 -21.60 4.87
N MET A 91 -34.80 -21.47 5.92
CA MET A 91 -35.18 -22.59 6.77
C MET A 91 -36.69 -22.62 6.91
N VAL A 92 -37.23 -23.81 7.12
CA VAL A 92 -38.65 -24.00 7.45
C VAL A 92 -38.75 -24.16 8.96
N VAL A 93 -39.58 -23.35 9.59
CA VAL A 93 -39.82 -23.37 11.06
C VAL A 93 -41.29 -23.72 11.30
N PHE A 94 -41.52 -24.65 12.17
CA PHE A 94 -42.88 -24.96 12.59
C PHE A 94 -43.35 -23.93 13.62
N ASP A 95 -44.40 -23.21 13.30
CA ASP A 95 -45.00 -22.24 14.20
C ASP A 95 -46.08 -22.93 15.04
N THR A 96 -45.92 -22.93 16.36
CA THR A 96 -46.79 -23.62 17.27
C THR A 96 -48.12 -22.91 17.55
N GLU A 97 -48.22 -21.62 17.22
CA GLU A 97 -49.47 -20.86 17.40
C GLU A 97 -50.40 -21.07 16.22
N ILE A 98 -49.90 -21.13 15.01
CA ILE A 98 -50.70 -21.34 13.81
C ILE A 98 -50.68 -22.80 13.31
N LEU A 99 -49.89 -23.67 13.97
CA LEU A 99 -49.74 -25.11 13.65
C LEU A 99 -49.36 -25.35 12.17
N ALA A 100 -48.49 -24.49 11.60
CA ALA A 100 -48.08 -24.57 10.23
C ALA A 100 -46.55 -24.39 10.07
N GLU A 101 -46.01 -24.93 9.00
CA GLU A 101 -44.64 -24.70 8.56
C GLU A 101 -44.52 -23.37 7.84
N ILE A 102 -43.61 -22.49 8.32
CA ILE A 102 -43.38 -21.19 7.76
C ILE A 102 -41.94 -21.13 7.20
N PRO A 103 -41.75 -20.78 5.92
CA PRO A 103 -40.43 -20.52 5.38
C PRO A 103 -39.88 -19.19 5.94
N MET A 104 -38.72 -19.24 6.59
CA MET A 104 -38.05 -18.07 7.16
C MET A 104 -36.66 -17.92 6.56
N ILE A 105 -36.20 -16.66 6.41
CA ILE A 105 -34.84 -16.34 6.04
C ILE A 105 -34.05 -16.05 7.33
N TYR A 106 -33.01 -16.83 7.53
CA TYR A 106 -32.08 -16.64 8.65
C TYR A 106 -30.82 -15.94 8.14
N ALA A 107 -30.33 -15.00 8.91
CA ALA A 107 -29.05 -14.33 8.68
C ALA A 107 -28.13 -14.56 9.88
N ILE A 108 -26.94 -15.07 9.61
CA ILE A 108 -25.84 -15.18 10.58
C ILE A 108 -24.88 -14.03 10.28
N ILE A 109 -24.62 -13.19 11.27
CA ILE A 109 -23.73 -12.06 11.14
C ILE A 109 -22.45 -12.39 11.90
N LEU A 110 -21.34 -12.42 11.18
CA LEU A 110 -20.01 -12.61 11.73
C LEU A 110 -19.30 -11.25 11.69
N LEU A 111 -18.73 -10.87 12.82
CA LEU A 111 -17.92 -9.66 12.93
C LEU A 111 -16.51 -10.06 13.32
N GLN A 112 -15.55 -9.60 12.57
CA GLN A 112 -14.13 -9.88 12.78
C GLN A 112 -13.38 -8.56 12.89
N ASP A 113 -12.61 -8.40 13.96
CA ASP A 113 -11.67 -7.29 14.09
C ASP A 113 -10.49 -7.53 13.16
N THR A 114 -10.29 -6.61 12.22
CA THR A 114 -9.20 -6.64 11.23
C THR A 114 -8.19 -5.51 11.45
N THR A 115 -8.28 -4.77 12.55
CA THR A 115 -7.42 -3.61 12.85
C THR A 115 -5.94 -3.96 12.77
N GLN A 116 -5.54 -5.04 13.43
CA GLN A 116 -4.14 -5.48 13.44
C GLN A 116 -3.62 -5.86 12.04
N ARG A 117 -4.50 -6.36 11.17
CA ARG A 117 -4.15 -6.64 9.77
C ARG A 117 -3.91 -5.34 9.01
N HIS A 118 -4.82 -4.36 9.12
CA HIS A 118 -4.67 -3.05 8.51
C HIS A 118 -3.39 -2.35 8.96
N GLU A 119 -3.10 -2.34 10.25
CA GLU A 119 -1.87 -1.74 10.80
C GLU A 119 -0.60 -2.39 10.22
N ARG A 120 -0.60 -3.72 10.07
CA ARG A 120 0.53 -4.44 9.45
C ARG A 120 0.69 -4.11 7.97
N ASP A 121 -0.42 -4.08 7.24
CA ASP A 121 -0.43 -3.78 5.81
C ASP A 121 0.06 -2.33 5.55
N GLU A 122 -0.36 -1.37 6.37
CA GLU A 122 0.11 0.02 6.32
C GLU A 122 1.61 0.13 6.63
N GLN A 123 2.08 -0.56 7.67
CA GLN A 123 3.50 -0.59 8.03
C GLN A 123 4.35 -1.21 6.92
N GLU A 124 3.89 -2.30 6.32
CA GLU A 124 4.59 -2.96 5.22
C GLU A 124 4.63 -2.07 3.98
N GLN A 125 3.53 -1.42 3.63
CA GLN A 125 3.49 -0.43 2.53
C GLN A 125 4.45 0.73 2.78
N ALA A 126 4.49 1.27 4.00
CA ALA A 126 5.41 2.34 4.35
C ALA A 126 6.87 1.90 4.22
N ARG A 127 7.22 0.68 4.65
CA ARG A 127 8.58 0.10 4.50
C ARG A 127 8.96 -0.08 3.04
N LEU A 128 8.06 -0.65 2.24
CA LEU A 128 8.31 -0.84 0.81
C LEU A 128 8.48 0.49 0.08
N GLN A 129 7.68 1.49 0.42
CA GLN A 129 7.80 2.83 -0.15
C GLN A 129 9.13 3.50 0.22
N ALA A 130 9.57 3.36 1.48
CA ALA A 130 10.85 3.89 1.93
C ALA A 130 12.02 3.22 1.18
N ALA A 131 12.05 1.88 1.10
CA ALA A 131 13.07 1.13 0.38
C ALA A 131 13.10 1.47 -1.13
N PHE A 132 11.94 1.64 -1.74
CA PHE A 132 11.84 2.07 -3.14
C PHE A 132 12.44 3.47 -3.36
N ASN A 133 12.14 4.41 -2.48
CA ASN A 133 12.67 5.77 -2.56
C ASN A 133 14.20 5.80 -2.39
N GLU A 134 14.74 5.00 -1.45
CA GLU A 134 16.17 4.86 -1.23
C GLU A 134 16.88 4.30 -2.48
N MET A 135 16.39 3.18 -3.02
CA MET A 135 16.92 2.57 -4.24
C MET A 135 16.88 3.53 -5.43
N ARG A 136 15.81 4.32 -5.55
CA ARG A 136 15.67 5.31 -6.61
C ARG A 136 16.66 6.48 -6.44
N ALA A 137 16.93 6.90 -5.21
CA ALA A 137 17.93 7.93 -4.92
C ALA A 137 19.34 7.44 -5.26
N GLU A 138 19.69 6.21 -4.89
CA GLU A 138 20.96 5.57 -5.22
C GLU A 138 21.15 5.44 -6.74
N SER A 139 20.13 4.94 -7.45
CA SER A 139 20.19 4.83 -8.92
C SER A 139 20.40 6.17 -9.61
N ARG A 140 19.72 7.24 -9.13
CA ARG A 140 19.90 8.59 -9.64
C ARG A 140 21.32 9.12 -9.36
N ALA A 141 21.83 8.91 -8.15
CA ALA A 141 23.19 9.30 -7.78
C ALA A 141 24.22 8.63 -8.70
N LYS A 142 24.06 7.31 -8.95
CA LYS A 142 24.91 6.55 -9.86
C LYS A 142 24.85 7.08 -11.30
N THR A 143 23.65 7.37 -11.80
CA THR A 143 23.48 7.94 -13.16
C THR A 143 24.13 9.31 -13.27
N ASN A 144 23.92 10.19 -12.29
CA ASN A 144 24.53 11.52 -12.26
C ASN A 144 26.05 11.45 -12.18
N PHE A 145 26.57 10.52 -11.38
CA PHE A 145 28.00 10.27 -11.28
C PHE A 145 28.60 9.87 -12.64
N LEU A 146 28.01 8.87 -13.31
CA LEU A 146 28.46 8.43 -14.63
C LEU A 146 28.39 9.53 -15.69
N SER A 147 27.37 10.37 -15.65
CA SER A 147 27.23 11.51 -16.56
C SER A 147 28.34 12.54 -16.35
N ARG A 148 28.64 12.88 -15.10
CA ARG A 148 29.76 13.79 -14.76
C ARG A 148 31.08 13.22 -15.19
N MET A 149 31.34 11.96 -14.86
CA MET A 149 32.55 11.26 -15.25
C MET A 149 32.76 11.24 -16.79
N SER A 150 31.69 10.98 -17.53
CA SER A 150 31.72 11.02 -18.99
C SER A 150 32.12 12.40 -19.52
N HIS A 151 31.62 13.48 -18.91
CA HIS A 151 31.98 14.84 -19.25
C HIS A 151 33.45 15.13 -18.93
N ASP A 152 33.90 14.77 -17.73
CA ASP A 152 35.22 15.06 -17.22
C ASP A 152 36.33 14.26 -17.94
N ILE A 153 35.99 13.08 -18.48
CA ILE A 153 36.84 12.30 -19.39
C ILE A 153 36.88 12.91 -20.80
N ARG A 154 35.73 13.34 -21.32
CA ARG A 154 35.62 13.87 -22.71
C ARG A 154 36.42 15.14 -22.89
N THR A 155 36.44 16.04 -21.91
CA THR A 155 37.11 17.36 -22.04
C THR A 155 38.60 17.23 -22.29
N PRO A 156 39.42 16.58 -21.46
CA PRO A 156 40.84 16.42 -21.73
C PRO A 156 41.13 15.54 -22.95
N LEU A 157 40.29 14.52 -23.22
CA LEU A 157 40.42 13.70 -24.42
C LEU A 157 40.26 14.51 -25.70
N ASN A 158 39.23 15.37 -25.79
CA ASN A 158 39.03 16.27 -26.89
C ASN A 158 40.17 17.28 -27.03
N GLY A 159 40.74 17.71 -25.89
CA GLY A 159 41.93 18.56 -25.87
C GLY A 159 43.14 17.87 -26.52
N ILE A 160 43.42 16.61 -26.18
CA ILE A 160 44.48 15.80 -26.77
C ILE A 160 44.26 15.65 -28.28
N ILE A 161 43.04 15.26 -28.71
CA ILE A 161 42.68 15.09 -30.12
C ILE A 161 42.83 16.40 -30.89
N GLY A 162 42.44 17.53 -30.30
CA GLY A 162 42.58 18.85 -30.89
C GLY A 162 44.06 19.25 -31.12
N LEU A 163 44.91 19.00 -30.12
CA LEU A 163 46.35 19.28 -30.22
C LEU A 163 47.03 18.37 -31.24
N LEU A 164 46.66 17.11 -31.35
CA LEU A 164 47.15 16.20 -32.39
C LEU A 164 46.82 16.70 -33.80
N LYS A 165 45.60 17.18 -34.01
CA LYS A 165 45.20 17.78 -35.31
C LYS A 165 45.99 19.05 -35.68
N ILE A 166 46.36 19.85 -34.67
CA ILE A 166 47.21 21.01 -34.85
C ILE A 166 48.61 20.59 -35.28
N ASP A 167 49.18 19.59 -34.59
CA ASP A 167 50.50 19.04 -34.92
C ASP A 167 50.56 18.45 -36.34
N GLU A 168 49.50 17.76 -36.79
CA GLU A 168 49.37 17.24 -38.17
C GLU A 168 49.43 18.33 -39.22
N THR A 169 48.88 19.53 -38.92
CA THR A 169 48.87 20.66 -39.88
C THR A 169 50.10 21.55 -39.79
N HIS A 170 50.85 21.48 -38.70
CA HIS A 170 52.06 22.31 -38.43
C HIS A 170 53.28 21.45 -38.13
N PHE A 171 53.47 20.36 -38.88
CA PHE A 171 54.51 19.35 -38.63
C PHE A 171 55.94 19.88 -38.71
N GLU A 172 56.18 21.02 -39.35
CA GLU A 172 57.47 21.67 -39.46
C GLU A 172 57.85 22.54 -38.27
N ASP A 173 56.85 22.97 -37.45
CA ASP A 173 57.08 23.80 -36.27
C ASP A 173 57.41 22.93 -35.04
N LYS A 174 58.65 22.58 -34.88
CA LYS A 174 59.16 21.76 -33.76
C LYS A 174 58.95 22.39 -32.40
N ALA A 175 58.88 23.74 -32.31
CA ALA A 175 58.64 24.41 -31.03
C ALA A 175 57.19 24.26 -30.60
N LEU A 176 56.25 24.47 -31.51
CA LEU A 176 54.80 24.26 -31.28
C LEU A 176 54.48 22.82 -30.90
N ILE A 177 55.01 21.87 -31.68
CA ILE A 177 54.82 20.43 -31.39
C ILE A 177 55.33 20.07 -29.98
N ARG A 178 56.48 20.57 -29.56
CA ARG A 178 57.02 20.29 -28.22
C ARG A 178 56.11 20.90 -27.13
N GLU A 179 55.52 22.03 -27.32
CA GLU A 179 54.59 22.65 -26.39
C GLU A 179 53.30 21.87 -26.34
N ASN A 180 52.71 21.48 -27.46
CA ASN A 180 51.50 20.66 -27.55
C ASN A 180 51.67 19.32 -26.88
N HIS A 181 52.83 18.63 -27.08
CA HIS A 181 53.13 17.36 -26.39
C HIS A 181 53.15 17.52 -24.86
N LYS A 182 53.65 18.65 -24.33
CA LYS A 182 53.59 18.92 -22.87
C LYS A 182 52.15 19.04 -22.41
N LYS A 183 51.31 19.78 -23.14
CA LYS A 183 49.88 19.95 -22.82
C LYS A 183 49.14 18.62 -22.90
N MET A 184 49.38 17.82 -23.93
CA MET A 184 48.79 16.47 -24.07
C MET A 184 49.21 15.53 -22.93
N LYS A 185 50.49 15.59 -22.49
CA LYS A 185 50.93 14.79 -21.36
C LYS A 185 50.18 15.15 -20.06
N ILE A 186 50.03 16.46 -19.76
CA ILE A 186 49.26 16.91 -18.58
C ILE A 186 47.82 16.41 -18.65
N ALA A 187 47.17 16.50 -19.82
CA ALA A 187 45.82 16.04 -20.00
C ALA A 187 45.69 14.50 -19.86
N ALA A 188 46.67 13.74 -20.34
CA ALA A 188 46.69 12.27 -20.15
C ALA A 188 46.94 11.85 -18.72
N ASP A 189 47.85 12.51 -17.99
CA ASP A 189 48.09 12.27 -16.58
C ASP A 189 46.84 12.56 -15.72
N TYR A 190 46.10 13.62 -16.05
CA TYR A 190 44.82 13.95 -15.43
C TYR A 190 43.76 12.87 -15.69
N LEU A 191 43.62 12.40 -16.94
CA LEU A 191 42.72 11.30 -17.30
C LEU A 191 43.03 10.02 -16.51
N LEU A 192 44.31 9.67 -16.36
CA LEU A 192 44.72 8.50 -15.61
C LEU A 192 44.33 8.62 -14.13
N SER A 193 44.48 9.80 -13.54
CA SER A 193 44.02 10.08 -12.18
C SER A 193 42.50 9.87 -12.02
N LEU A 194 41.71 10.44 -12.95
CA LEU A 194 40.25 10.27 -12.93
C LEU A 194 39.82 8.81 -13.03
N ILE A 195 40.49 8.03 -13.90
CA ILE A 195 40.17 6.58 -14.01
C ILE A 195 40.50 5.84 -12.73
N ASN A 196 41.62 6.16 -12.09
CA ASN A 196 41.99 5.52 -10.81
C ASN A 196 41.00 5.88 -9.70
N ASP A 197 40.51 7.12 -9.65
CA ASP A 197 39.50 7.56 -8.67
C ASP A 197 38.20 6.79 -8.86
N VAL A 198 37.74 6.60 -10.12
CA VAL A 198 36.55 5.79 -10.44
C VAL A 198 36.71 4.34 -10.04
N LEU A 199 37.89 3.75 -10.30
CA LEU A 199 38.17 2.35 -9.94
C LEU A 199 38.22 2.14 -8.43
N GLN A 200 38.71 3.12 -7.66
CA GLN A 200 38.68 3.08 -6.20
C GLN A 200 37.24 3.13 -5.66
N MET A 201 36.39 4.01 -6.19
CA MET A 201 35.00 4.12 -5.77
C MET A 201 34.16 2.90 -6.18
N SER A 202 34.55 2.16 -7.21
CA SER A 202 33.88 0.93 -7.68
C SER A 202 34.19 -0.31 -6.81
N LYS A 203 35.13 -0.22 -5.88
CA LYS A 203 35.51 -1.32 -4.97
C LYS A 203 34.82 -1.29 -3.62
N ILE A 204 34.00 -0.28 -3.39
CA ILE A 204 33.13 -0.14 -2.21
C ILE A 204 31.73 -0.63 -2.56
#